data_e3c76c08c42430c5302cbdd9edd8a5c4
#
_entry.id   e3c76c08c42430c5302cbdd9edd8a5c4
#
_cell.length_a   1.000
_cell.length_b   1.000
_cell.length_c   1.000
_cell.angle_alpha   90.00
_cell.angle_beta   90.00
_cell.angle_gamma   90.00
#
_symmetry.space_group_name_H-M   'P 1'
#
loop_
_entity.id
_entity.type
_entity.pdbx_description
1 polymer ?
#
loop_
_entity_poly.entity_id
_entity_poly.type
_entity_poly.pdbx_seq_one_letter_code
_entity_poly.pdbx_strand_id
1 'polypeptide(L)'
;MRTRWRQWQASRWALAAFAILCLGAGIHYADLLKAAFARNPIPRTADSIARGQRLFHQQCAICHGERGLGDGPVAASLNNKPEDLSKIAGPPIFPDGIVVYRIANGKNLMPAFKTTLSESQLWDLLNFIRSLRKS
;
A
#
# COMPACT_ATOMS: atom_id res chain seq x y z
N MET A 1 -2.73 -12.88 52.28
CA MET A 1 -3.74 -13.32 51.26
C MET A 1 -4.01 -12.29 50.13
N ARG A 2 -3.92 -10.98 50.39
CA ARG A 2 -4.21 -9.92 49.36
C ARG A 2 -3.22 -9.82 48.18
N THR A 3 -1.96 -10.24 48.36
CA THR A 3 -0.93 -10.13 47.31
C THR A 3 -1.06 -11.16 46.20
N ARG A 4 -1.53 -12.37 46.50
CA ARG A 4 -1.73 -13.45 45.49
C ARG A 4 -2.88 -13.12 44.52
N TRP A 5 -3.95 -12.49 45.02
CA TRP A 5 -5.10 -12.07 44.20
C TRP A 5 -4.72 -11.01 43.16
N ARG A 6 -3.90 -10.03 43.56
CA ARG A 6 -3.44 -8.97 42.62
C ARG A 6 -2.52 -9.54 41.52
N GLN A 7 -1.68 -10.50 41.84
CA GLN A 7 -0.82 -11.18 40.88
C GLN A 7 -1.66 -12.00 39.87
N TRP A 8 -2.71 -12.67 40.35
CA TRP A 8 -3.61 -13.46 39.52
C TRP A 8 -4.42 -12.60 38.53
N GLN A 9 -4.86 -11.45 38.97
CA GLN A 9 -5.54 -10.48 38.09
C GLN A 9 -4.58 -9.89 37.08
N ALA A 10 -3.36 -9.50 37.45
CA ALA A 10 -2.36 -8.95 36.54
C ALA A 10 -1.99 -9.94 35.41
N SER A 11 -1.87 -11.24 35.71
CA SER A 11 -1.58 -12.26 34.71
C SER A 11 -2.74 -12.45 33.70
N ARG A 12 -3.99 -12.36 34.16
CA ARG A 12 -5.16 -12.42 33.25
C ARG A 12 -5.24 -11.25 32.30
N TRP A 13 -4.96 -10.04 32.77
CA TRP A 13 -4.91 -8.86 31.91
C TRP A 13 -3.76 -8.91 30.92
N ALA A 14 -2.60 -9.43 31.33
CA ALA A 14 -1.46 -9.64 30.43
C ALA A 14 -1.77 -10.66 29.34
N LEU A 15 -2.44 -11.75 29.66
CA LEU A 15 -2.88 -12.75 28.67
C LEU A 15 -3.94 -12.19 27.71
N ALA A 16 -4.89 -11.41 28.22
CA ALA A 16 -5.89 -10.76 27.38
C ALA A 16 -5.26 -9.75 26.42
N ALA A 17 -4.34 -8.92 26.90
CA ALA A 17 -3.61 -7.97 26.08
C ALA A 17 -2.78 -8.68 24.99
N PHE A 18 -2.11 -9.77 25.35
CA PHE A 18 -1.36 -10.59 24.40
C PHE A 18 -2.26 -11.22 23.33
N ALA A 19 -3.42 -11.75 23.72
CA ALA A 19 -4.40 -12.30 22.77
C ALA A 19 -4.93 -11.24 21.80
N ILE A 20 -5.21 -10.03 22.28
CA ILE A 20 -5.65 -8.90 21.43
C ILE A 20 -4.55 -8.50 20.44
N LEU A 21 -3.29 -8.45 20.89
CA LEU A 21 -2.14 -8.18 20.02
C LEU A 21 -1.98 -9.26 18.94
N CYS A 22 -2.10 -10.53 19.30
CA CYS A 22 -2.02 -11.64 18.34
C CYS A 22 -3.17 -11.62 17.34
N LEU A 23 -4.39 -11.29 17.78
CA LEU A 23 -5.54 -11.14 16.89
C LEU A 23 -5.36 -9.97 15.94
N GLY A 24 -4.91 -8.82 16.43
CA GLY A 24 -4.63 -7.63 15.59
C GLY A 24 -3.54 -7.90 14.54
N ALA A 25 -2.45 -8.55 14.97
CA ALA A 25 -1.39 -8.99 14.05
C ALA A 25 -1.93 -9.98 13.02
N GLY A 26 -2.72 -10.97 13.44
CA GLY A 26 -3.33 -11.97 12.56
C GLY A 26 -4.20 -11.36 11.46
N ILE A 27 -5.01 -10.36 11.80
CA ILE A 27 -5.85 -9.63 10.84
C ILE A 27 -4.96 -8.90 9.82
N HIS A 28 -3.94 -8.20 10.29
CA HIS A 28 -3.02 -7.46 9.41
C HIS A 28 -2.27 -8.39 8.43
N TYR A 29 -1.79 -9.54 8.90
CA TYR A 29 -1.16 -10.54 8.04
C TYR A 29 -2.14 -11.17 7.05
N ALA A 30 -3.39 -11.41 7.44
CA ALA A 30 -4.41 -11.95 6.56
C ALA A 30 -4.70 -11.00 5.36
N ASP A 31 -4.79 -9.70 5.60
CA ASP A 31 -5.01 -8.71 4.54
C ASP A 31 -3.80 -8.61 3.60
N LEU A 32 -2.59 -8.69 4.15
CA LEU A 32 -1.36 -8.70 3.34
C LEU A 32 -1.26 -9.97 2.49
N LEU A 33 -1.63 -11.13 3.03
CA LEU A 33 -1.67 -12.39 2.28
C LEU A 33 -2.72 -12.36 1.18
N LYS A 34 -3.93 -11.87 1.46
CA LYS A 34 -4.97 -11.66 0.43
C LYS A 34 -4.44 -10.77 -0.69
N ALA A 35 -3.79 -9.65 -0.33
CA ALA A 35 -3.18 -8.75 -1.31
C ALA A 35 -2.09 -9.44 -2.13
N ALA A 36 -1.24 -10.28 -1.53
CA ALA A 36 -0.18 -10.98 -2.23
C ALA A 36 -0.72 -11.92 -3.33
N PHE A 37 -1.91 -12.50 -3.14
CA PHE A 37 -2.54 -13.41 -4.09
C PHE A 37 -3.62 -12.74 -4.95
N ALA A 38 -3.94 -11.45 -4.71
CA ALA A 38 -4.92 -10.74 -5.51
C ALA A 38 -4.40 -10.54 -6.94
N ARG A 39 -5.25 -10.92 -7.90
CA ARG A 39 -4.98 -10.70 -9.32
C ARG A 39 -5.72 -9.45 -9.78
N ASN A 40 -5.14 -8.73 -10.72
CA ASN A 40 -5.77 -7.55 -11.30
C ASN A 40 -7.05 -7.94 -12.03
N PRO A 41 -8.24 -7.50 -11.58
CA PRO A 41 -9.50 -7.77 -12.25
C PRO A 41 -9.75 -6.87 -13.47
N ILE A 42 -8.95 -5.78 -13.61
CA ILE A 42 -9.09 -4.82 -14.70
C ILE A 42 -8.07 -5.15 -15.80
N PRO A 43 -8.51 -5.52 -17.01
CA PRO A 43 -7.61 -5.78 -18.12
C PRO A 43 -6.72 -4.56 -18.41
N ARG A 44 -5.45 -4.82 -18.70
CA ARG A 44 -4.48 -3.77 -19.04
C ARG A 44 -4.67 -3.33 -20.49
N THR A 45 -5.68 -2.50 -20.72
CA THR A 45 -6.01 -1.87 -22.02
C THR A 45 -5.45 -0.45 -22.09
N ALA A 46 -5.41 0.13 -23.29
CA ALA A 46 -5.05 1.53 -23.47
C ALA A 46 -5.96 2.46 -22.64
N ASP A 47 -7.26 2.16 -22.56
CA ASP A 47 -8.22 2.96 -21.80
C ASP A 47 -7.97 2.89 -20.29
N SER A 48 -7.72 1.70 -19.75
CA SER A 48 -7.37 1.52 -18.33
C SER A 48 -6.07 2.26 -17.99
N ILE A 49 -5.04 2.14 -18.83
CA ILE A 49 -3.78 2.88 -18.69
C ILE A 49 -4.02 4.39 -18.71
N ALA A 50 -4.82 4.89 -19.64
CA ALA A 50 -5.14 6.31 -19.74
C ALA A 50 -5.92 6.84 -18.52
N ARG A 51 -6.86 6.06 -17.97
CA ARG A 51 -7.53 6.42 -16.70
C ARG A 51 -6.54 6.47 -15.55
N GLY A 52 -5.70 5.45 -15.41
CA GLY A 52 -4.65 5.40 -14.39
C GLY A 52 -3.66 6.55 -14.51
N GLN A 53 -3.28 6.92 -15.73
CA GLN A 53 -2.40 8.06 -16.01
C GLN A 53 -2.99 9.36 -15.49
N ARG A 54 -4.26 9.64 -15.80
CA ARG A 54 -4.93 10.85 -15.28
C ARG A 54 -4.94 10.91 -13.76
N LEU A 55 -5.28 9.82 -13.10
CA LEU A 55 -5.26 9.73 -11.65
C LEU A 55 -3.85 9.94 -11.09
N PHE A 56 -2.85 9.36 -11.74
CA PHE A 56 -1.46 9.49 -11.34
C PHE A 56 -0.98 10.95 -11.39
N HIS A 57 -1.26 11.66 -12.48
CA HIS A 57 -0.90 13.08 -12.61
C HIS A 57 -1.60 13.95 -11.56
N GLN A 58 -2.83 13.64 -11.21
CA GLN A 58 -3.61 14.41 -10.22
C GLN A 58 -3.16 14.17 -8.77
N GLN A 59 -2.76 12.95 -8.43
CA GLN A 59 -2.60 12.52 -7.04
C GLN A 59 -1.17 12.12 -6.67
N CYS A 60 -0.37 11.66 -7.62
CA CYS A 60 0.89 11.00 -7.36
C CYS A 60 2.11 11.75 -7.88
N ALA A 61 1.97 12.45 -9.02
CA ALA A 61 3.08 13.07 -9.74
C ALA A 61 3.79 14.16 -8.92
N ILE A 62 3.08 14.80 -7.97
CA ILE A 62 3.68 15.82 -7.10
C ILE A 62 4.87 15.26 -6.29
N CYS A 63 4.82 13.99 -5.90
CA CYS A 63 5.91 13.31 -5.20
C CYS A 63 6.71 12.42 -6.13
N HIS A 64 6.03 11.60 -6.96
CA HIS A 64 6.68 10.59 -7.79
C HIS A 64 7.24 11.11 -9.12
N GLY A 65 6.90 12.35 -9.51
CA GLY A 65 7.26 12.92 -10.81
C GLY A 65 6.37 12.39 -11.95
N GLU A 66 6.30 13.15 -13.04
CA GLU A 66 5.45 12.84 -14.21
C GLU A 66 5.73 11.46 -14.83
N ARG A 67 6.98 11.00 -14.71
CA ARG A 67 7.44 9.71 -15.23
C ARG A 67 7.58 8.65 -14.13
N GLY A 68 7.18 8.96 -12.90
CA GLY A 68 7.27 8.05 -11.78
C GLY A 68 8.70 7.74 -11.29
N LEU A 69 9.67 8.64 -11.53
CA LEU A 69 11.08 8.44 -11.20
C LEU A 69 11.42 8.84 -9.74
N GLY A 70 10.44 9.28 -8.95
CA GLY A 70 10.64 9.78 -7.60
C GLY A 70 11.25 11.18 -7.57
N ASP A 71 11.09 11.94 -8.65
CA ASP A 71 11.66 13.28 -8.91
C ASP A 71 10.59 14.37 -8.97
N GLY A 72 9.44 14.15 -8.34
CA GLY A 72 8.38 15.14 -8.30
C GLY A 72 8.76 16.44 -7.59
N PRO A 73 8.00 17.53 -7.79
CA PRO A 73 8.31 18.87 -7.27
C PRO A 73 8.62 18.92 -5.78
N VAL A 74 7.96 18.07 -4.96
CA VAL A 74 8.19 18.05 -3.51
C VAL A 74 9.18 16.97 -3.06
N ALA A 75 9.67 16.12 -3.97
CA ALA A 75 10.52 14.98 -3.63
C ALA A 75 11.81 15.39 -2.88
N ALA A 76 12.41 16.53 -3.25
CA ALA A 76 13.64 17.03 -2.62
C ALA A 76 13.45 17.49 -1.17
N SER A 77 12.22 17.86 -0.78
CA SER A 77 11.89 18.31 0.58
C SER A 77 11.47 17.16 1.51
N LEU A 78 11.35 15.93 0.98
CA LEU A 78 10.94 14.78 1.77
C LEU A 78 12.17 14.08 2.39
N ASN A 79 12.09 13.76 3.68
CA ASN A 79 13.13 12.99 4.37
C ASN A 79 13.36 11.61 3.75
N ASN A 80 12.30 10.99 3.22
CA ASN A 80 12.36 9.74 2.47
C ASN A 80 11.97 10.02 1.02
N LYS A 81 12.92 9.91 0.12
CA LYS A 81 12.68 10.08 -1.31
C LYS A 81 11.66 9.05 -1.82
N PRO A 82 10.67 9.48 -2.64
CA PRO A 82 9.74 8.54 -3.28
C PRO A 82 10.48 7.52 -4.15
N GLU A 83 9.98 6.29 -4.17
CA GLU A 83 10.56 5.21 -4.98
C GLU A 83 10.40 5.50 -6.48
N ASP A 84 11.39 5.10 -7.27
CA ASP A 84 11.33 5.05 -8.72
C ASP A 84 10.38 3.92 -9.15
N LEU A 85 9.18 4.28 -9.57
CA LEU A 85 8.12 3.36 -9.95
C LEU A 85 8.42 2.59 -11.24
N SER A 86 9.31 3.09 -12.09
CA SER A 86 9.74 2.38 -13.30
C SER A 86 10.44 1.06 -12.96
N LYS A 87 11.09 0.97 -11.80
CA LYS A 87 11.75 -0.24 -11.30
C LYS A 87 10.77 -1.31 -10.83
N ILE A 88 9.61 -0.89 -10.30
CA ILE A 88 8.57 -1.83 -9.86
C ILE A 88 7.58 -2.18 -10.98
N ALA A 89 7.68 -1.52 -12.12
CA ALA A 89 6.81 -1.76 -13.28
C ALA A 89 7.00 -3.13 -13.93
N GLY A 90 8.14 -3.80 -13.69
CA GLY A 90 8.43 -5.14 -14.22
C GLY A 90 7.85 -6.27 -13.37
N PRO A 91 7.58 -7.48 -13.98
CA PRO A 91 7.29 -8.68 -13.22
C PRO A 91 8.58 -9.23 -12.59
N PRO A 92 8.56 -9.98 -11.53
CA PRO A 92 7.57 -10.18 -10.46
C PRO A 92 8.09 -9.71 -9.10
N ILE A 93 8.83 -8.59 -9.04
CA ILE A 93 9.44 -8.14 -7.78
C ILE A 93 8.36 -7.84 -6.73
N PHE A 94 7.22 -7.31 -7.18
CA PHE A 94 6.06 -7.08 -6.32
C PHE A 94 4.78 -7.57 -7.00
N PRO A 95 4.03 -8.50 -6.36
CA PRO A 95 2.69 -8.89 -6.81
C PRO A 95 1.77 -7.69 -6.98
N ASP A 96 0.90 -7.72 -7.97
CA ASP A 96 -0.01 -6.62 -8.30
C ASP A 96 -0.85 -6.17 -7.11
N GLY A 97 -1.43 -7.10 -6.37
CA GLY A 97 -2.22 -6.78 -5.20
C GLY A 97 -1.42 -6.15 -4.06
N ILE A 98 -0.12 -6.44 -3.92
CA ILE A 98 0.75 -5.77 -2.94
C ILE A 98 0.96 -4.31 -3.31
N VAL A 99 1.12 -3.99 -4.59
CA VAL A 99 1.25 -2.61 -5.05
C VAL A 99 -0.05 -1.85 -4.79
N VAL A 100 -1.20 -2.44 -5.16
CA VAL A 100 -2.53 -1.86 -4.89
C VAL A 100 -2.77 -1.69 -3.39
N TYR A 101 -2.42 -2.68 -2.57
CA TYR A 101 -2.51 -2.59 -1.11
C TYR A 101 -1.71 -1.42 -0.54
N ARG A 102 -0.48 -1.20 -1.04
CA ARG A 102 0.35 -0.06 -0.63
C ARG A 102 -0.27 1.29 -1.02
N ILE A 103 -0.80 1.41 -2.23
CA ILE A 103 -1.49 2.63 -2.66
C ILE A 103 -2.74 2.86 -1.79
N ALA A 104 -3.53 1.82 -1.57
CA ALA A 104 -4.76 1.90 -0.77
C ALA A 104 -4.51 2.32 0.68
N ASN A 105 -3.49 1.75 1.32
CA ASN A 105 -3.24 1.96 2.76
C ASN A 105 -2.14 2.97 3.08
N GLY A 106 -1.40 3.43 2.06
CA GLY A 106 -0.26 4.31 2.26
C GLY A 106 0.97 3.62 2.86
N LYS A 107 2.08 4.34 2.93
CA LYS A 107 3.31 3.88 3.60
C LYS A 107 4.18 5.09 3.93
N ASN A 108 4.60 5.24 5.19
CA ASN A 108 5.41 6.37 5.65
C ASN A 108 4.73 7.72 5.31
N LEU A 109 5.36 8.54 4.46
CA LEU A 109 4.84 9.82 4.01
C LEU A 109 3.80 9.71 2.87
N MET A 110 3.66 8.54 2.25
CA MET A 110 2.66 8.31 1.21
C MET A 110 1.27 8.17 1.85
N PRO A 111 0.29 9.02 1.51
CA PRO A 111 -1.06 8.93 2.08
C PRO A 111 -1.80 7.67 1.63
N ALA A 112 -2.84 7.31 2.39
CA ALA A 112 -3.75 6.23 2.05
C ALA A 112 -4.84 6.72 1.09
N PHE A 113 -5.05 6.01 -0.03
CA PHE A 113 -6.02 6.41 -1.06
C PHE A 113 -7.33 5.60 -1.05
N LYS A 114 -7.48 4.60 -0.17
CA LYS A 114 -8.69 3.76 -0.12
C LYS A 114 -10.00 4.50 0.19
N THR A 115 -9.91 5.70 0.76
CA THR A 115 -11.08 6.54 1.06
C THR A 115 -11.40 7.54 -0.05
N THR A 116 -10.47 7.79 -0.97
CA THR A 116 -10.60 8.78 -2.05
C THR A 116 -10.70 8.17 -3.43
N LEU A 117 -10.20 6.95 -3.60
CA LEU A 117 -10.23 6.22 -4.85
C LEU A 117 -11.01 4.91 -4.70
N SER A 118 -11.81 4.59 -5.71
CA SER A 118 -12.48 3.29 -5.79
C SER A 118 -11.47 2.17 -6.06
N GLU A 119 -11.88 0.93 -5.80
CA GLU A 119 -11.04 -0.24 -6.08
C GLU A 119 -10.62 -0.31 -7.55
N SER A 120 -11.56 -0.05 -8.47
CA SER A 120 -11.26 -0.03 -9.91
C SER A 120 -10.24 1.05 -10.29
N GLN A 121 -10.30 2.22 -9.66
CA GLN A 121 -9.32 3.29 -9.87
C GLN A 121 -7.92 2.92 -9.36
N LEU A 122 -7.84 2.20 -8.26
CA LEU A 122 -6.56 1.69 -7.74
C LEU A 122 -5.93 0.68 -8.73
N TRP A 123 -6.74 -0.18 -9.36
CA TRP A 123 -6.26 -1.10 -10.38
C TRP A 123 -5.90 -0.40 -11.70
N ASP A 124 -6.62 0.64 -12.11
CA ASP A 124 -6.25 1.48 -13.24
C ASP A 124 -4.90 2.17 -13.00
N LEU A 125 -4.66 2.71 -11.79
CA LEU A 125 -3.36 3.25 -11.38
C LEU A 125 -2.24 2.21 -11.51
N LEU A 126 -2.48 0.99 -11.04
CA LEU A 126 -1.51 -0.10 -11.21
C LEU A 126 -1.20 -0.35 -12.69
N ASN A 127 -2.23 -0.40 -13.55
CA ASN A 127 -2.05 -0.61 -14.98
C ASN A 127 -1.16 0.49 -15.62
N PHE A 128 -1.33 1.74 -15.20
CA PHE A 128 -0.45 2.82 -15.60
C PHE A 128 0.97 2.64 -15.05
N ILE A 129 1.14 2.38 -13.76
CA ILE A 129 2.46 2.15 -13.14
C ILE A 129 3.21 1.03 -13.87
N ARG A 130 2.53 -0.06 -14.20
CA ARG A 130 3.11 -1.16 -14.97
C ARG A 130 3.50 -0.76 -16.40
N SER A 131 2.91 0.32 -16.93
CA SER A 131 3.29 0.87 -18.25
C SER A 131 4.55 1.74 -18.21
N LEU A 132 5.00 2.20 -17.03
CA LEU A 132 6.20 3.02 -16.86
C LEU A 132 7.51 2.25 -17.08
N ARG A 133 7.45 0.94 -17.26
CA ARG A 133 8.64 0.12 -17.50
C ARG A 133 9.37 0.62 -18.74
N LYS A 134 10.64 0.99 -18.56
CA LYS A 134 11.54 1.25 -19.69
C LYS A 134 11.82 -0.08 -20.40
N SER A 135 11.58 -0.12 -21.70
CA SER A 135 12.02 -1.18 -22.61
C SER A 135 13.55 -1.24 -22.61
#